data_4b3fdd325459419e843757eab5cefab4
#
_entry.id   4b3fdd325459419e843757eab5cefab4
#
_cell.length_a   1.000
_cell.length_b   1.000
_cell.length_c   1.000
_cell.angle_alpha   90.00
_cell.angle_beta   90.00
_cell.angle_gamma   90.00
#
_symmetry.space_group_name_H-M   'P 1'
#
loop_
_entity.id
_entity.type
_entity.pdbx_description
1 polymer ?
#
loop_
_entity_poly.entity_id
_entity_poly.type
_entity_poly.pdbx_seq_one_letter_code
_entity_poly.pdbx_strand_id
1 'polypeptide(L)'
;MMAAANGFSRIPMPTWRWLGVNDLPVPEGLTLPSVPIQLSAATGERVHHVAELRDSGVQEIEVTVADGAELSLTYIQLVPTDVSAASRIRAAVGKGGRFSCTLVEAGAQHTASELQVTLAGDDACADVWGLYFGDDARKIDLNYIIRQEGQHTDANMQVRGALLGHCVKNFRGTLDFIQGARGSVGKEDEEVVILSPHAHNRSVPLMLSHEGDVDGHHAVSIGRMDADKMFYLMSRGLDERAAQQLIVEASFAPVLARITDETLRTEIGDYLERRLLGGTQGE
;
A
#
# COMPACT_ATOMS: atom_id res chain seq x y z
N MET A 1 17.50 8.90 -5.50
CA MET A 1 16.79 7.78 -6.15
C MET A 1 16.73 8.03 -7.65
N MET A 2 17.02 7.04 -8.50
CA MET A 2 16.93 7.24 -9.96
C MET A 2 15.47 7.16 -10.39
N ALA A 3 14.94 8.19 -11.04
CA ALA A 3 13.65 8.13 -11.70
C ALA A 3 13.71 7.12 -12.85
N ALA A 4 12.68 6.28 -12.98
CA ALA A 4 12.52 5.45 -14.17
C ALA A 4 12.19 6.35 -15.39
N ALA A 5 12.39 5.85 -16.60
CA ALA A 5 12.19 6.62 -17.85
C ALA A 5 10.75 7.16 -18.01
N ASN A 6 9.77 6.62 -17.26
CA ASN A 6 8.37 7.01 -17.24
C ASN A 6 7.94 7.76 -15.95
N GLY A 7 8.89 8.23 -15.14
CA GLY A 7 8.63 9.09 -14.00
C GLY A 7 8.35 8.42 -12.66
N PHE A 8 8.23 7.09 -12.59
CA PHE A 8 8.13 6.32 -11.34
C PHE A 8 9.53 5.93 -10.84
N SER A 9 9.63 5.65 -9.54
CA SER A 9 10.90 5.29 -8.94
C SER A 9 11.32 3.86 -9.28
N ARG A 10 12.61 3.62 -9.15
CA ARG A 10 13.24 2.31 -9.25
C ARG A 10 13.78 1.95 -7.88
N ILE A 11 13.80 0.67 -7.52
CA ILE A 11 14.48 0.28 -6.27
C ILE A 11 15.96 0.66 -6.30
N PRO A 12 16.52 1.13 -5.17
CA PRO A 12 17.86 1.71 -5.12
C PRO A 12 18.97 0.69 -5.39
N MET A 13 18.73 -0.58 -5.09
CA MET A 13 19.67 -1.68 -5.36
C MET A 13 19.00 -2.71 -6.25
N PRO A 14 19.17 -2.66 -7.58
CA PRO A 14 18.62 -3.65 -8.48
C PRO A 14 19.14 -5.05 -8.14
N THR A 15 18.25 -5.90 -7.67
CA THR A 15 18.54 -7.30 -7.34
C THR A 15 17.63 -8.18 -8.17
N TRP A 16 18.04 -9.44 -8.37
CA TRP A 16 17.22 -10.42 -9.08
C TRP A 16 16.57 -9.86 -10.35
N ARG A 17 17.39 -9.27 -11.23
CA ARG A 17 16.94 -8.61 -12.46
C ARG A 17 15.97 -9.47 -13.29
N TRP A 18 16.15 -10.78 -13.26
CA TRP A 18 15.32 -11.77 -13.92
C TRP A 18 13.91 -11.91 -13.32
N LEU A 19 13.68 -11.46 -12.08
CA LEU A 19 12.34 -11.46 -11.47
C LEU A 19 11.46 -10.26 -11.93
N GLY A 20 12.07 -9.26 -12.57
CA GLY A 20 11.34 -8.08 -13.03
C GLY A 20 10.77 -7.19 -11.91
N VAL A 21 11.42 -7.17 -10.74
CA VAL A 21 10.96 -6.40 -9.56
C VAL A 21 11.68 -5.06 -9.36
N ASN A 22 12.67 -4.75 -10.21
CA ASN A 22 13.52 -3.58 -10.01
C ASN A 22 12.84 -2.25 -10.36
N ASP A 23 11.88 -2.26 -11.26
CA ASP A 23 11.20 -1.08 -11.76
C ASP A 23 9.71 -1.18 -11.46
N LEU A 24 9.06 -0.03 -11.29
CA LEU A 24 7.61 0.10 -11.26
C LEU A 24 7.14 0.58 -12.63
N PRO A 25 6.69 -0.32 -13.51
CA PRO A 25 6.24 0.07 -14.83
C PRO A 25 4.86 0.73 -14.75
N VAL A 26 4.73 1.92 -15.32
CA VAL A 26 3.40 2.51 -15.54
C VAL A 26 2.68 1.70 -16.62
N PRO A 27 1.42 1.32 -16.43
CA PRO A 27 0.65 0.61 -17.43
C PRO A 27 0.63 1.34 -18.76
N GLU A 28 0.70 0.58 -19.85
CA GLU A 28 0.71 1.12 -21.20
C GLU A 28 -0.55 1.95 -21.49
N GLY A 29 -0.39 3.06 -22.19
CA GLY A 29 -1.48 3.98 -22.54
C GLY A 29 -1.85 4.99 -21.46
N LEU A 30 -1.28 4.88 -20.25
CA LEU A 30 -1.47 5.88 -19.21
C LEU A 30 -0.41 6.99 -19.32
N THR A 31 -0.85 8.22 -19.09
CA THR A 31 0.03 9.40 -19.06
C THR A 31 -0.09 10.11 -17.71
N LEU A 32 1.04 10.59 -17.20
CA LEU A 32 1.08 11.39 -15.98
C LEU A 32 0.29 12.69 -16.16
N PRO A 33 -0.47 13.13 -15.16
CA PRO A 33 -1.12 14.43 -15.19
C PRO A 33 -0.08 15.56 -15.24
N SER A 34 -0.43 16.66 -15.88
CA SER A 34 0.45 17.83 -15.97
C SER A 34 0.60 18.58 -14.66
N VAL A 35 -0.36 18.44 -13.76
CA VAL A 35 -0.38 19.09 -12.45
C VAL A 35 -0.87 18.09 -11.40
N PRO A 36 -0.07 17.82 -10.35
CA PRO A 36 -0.49 16.96 -9.25
C PRO A 36 -1.53 17.68 -8.36
N ILE A 37 -2.33 16.89 -7.65
CA ILE A 37 -3.18 17.38 -6.57
C ILE A 37 -2.27 17.81 -5.43
N GLN A 38 -2.43 19.06 -4.95
CA GLN A 38 -1.66 19.59 -3.83
C GLN A 38 -2.48 19.51 -2.55
N LEU A 39 -1.96 18.82 -1.54
CA LEU A 39 -2.56 18.72 -0.21
C LEU A 39 -1.57 19.29 0.81
N SER A 40 -2.05 20.05 1.77
CA SER A 40 -1.18 20.61 2.80
C SER A 40 -1.88 20.74 4.15
N ALA A 41 -1.09 20.67 5.22
CA ALA A 41 -1.48 21.07 6.55
C ALA A 41 -0.46 22.09 7.07
N ALA A 42 -0.95 23.29 7.43
CA ALA A 42 -0.11 24.34 8.02
C ALA A 42 0.20 24.04 9.50
N THR A 43 1.20 24.72 10.04
CA THR A 43 1.63 24.51 11.43
C THR A 43 0.46 24.53 12.42
N GLY A 44 0.33 23.45 13.19
CA GLY A 44 -0.73 23.26 14.20
C GLY A 44 -2.09 22.84 13.63
N GLU A 45 -2.21 22.69 12.32
CA GLU A 45 -3.45 22.19 11.71
C GLU A 45 -3.54 20.66 11.76
N ARG A 46 -4.78 20.18 11.80
CA ARG A 46 -5.14 18.77 11.59
C ARG A 46 -6.10 18.69 10.43
N VAL A 47 -5.69 18.00 9.39
CA VAL A 47 -6.43 17.92 8.13
C VAL A 47 -6.66 16.46 7.76
N HIS A 48 -7.86 16.16 7.25
CA HIS A 48 -8.17 14.87 6.67
C HIS A 48 -8.62 15.04 5.23
N HIS A 49 -8.05 14.26 4.33
CA HIS A 49 -8.42 14.23 2.93
C HIS A 49 -8.81 12.82 2.50
N VAL A 50 -9.78 12.73 1.61
CA VAL A 50 -10.12 11.51 0.87
C VAL A 50 -9.84 11.78 -0.60
N ALA A 51 -9.09 10.88 -1.24
CA ALA A 51 -8.83 10.91 -2.67
C ALA A 51 -9.25 9.58 -3.27
N GLU A 52 -10.00 9.63 -4.35
CA GLU A 52 -10.55 8.46 -5.00
C GLU A 52 -10.14 8.41 -6.47
N LEU A 53 -9.75 7.24 -6.94
CA LEU A 53 -9.55 6.94 -8.35
C LEU A 53 -10.56 5.87 -8.75
N ARG A 54 -11.55 6.27 -9.55
CA ARG A 54 -12.67 5.43 -9.96
C ARG A 54 -12.65 5.09 -11.45
N ASP A 55 -11.90 5.84 -12.24
CA ASP A 55 -11.77 5.67 -13.68
C ASP A 55 -10.32 5.39 -14.08
N SER A 56 -10.12 4.87 -15.28
CA SER A 56 -8.77 4.67 -15.84
C SER A 56 -8.00 5.98 -15.89
N GLY A 57 -6.78 5.96 -15.42
CA GLY A 57 -5.92 7.15 -15.41
C GLY A 57 -4.76 7.06 -14.44
N VAL A 58 -4.08 8.19 -14.30
CA VAL A 58 -3.01 8.38 -13.33
C VAL A 58 -3.39 9.50 -12.37
N GLN A 59 -3.31 9.24 -11.07
CA GLN A 59 -3.47 10.26 -10.05
C GLN A 59 -2.13 10.56 -9.38
N GLU A 60 -1.73 11.82 -9.39
CA GLU A 60 -0.56 12.30 -8.66
C GLU A 60 -1.00 13.20 -7.51
N ILE A 61 -0.45 12.96 -6.32
CA ILE A 61 -0.75 13.72 -5.11
C ILE A 61 0.58 14.11 -4.46
N GLU A 62 0.76 15.40 -4.24
CA GLU A 62 1.87 15.96 -3.47
C GLU A 62 1.34 16.47 -2.13
N VAL A 63 1.96 16.02 -1.05
CA VAL A 63 1.53 16.32 0.32
C VAL A 63 2.63 17.08 1.05
N THR A 64 2.26 18.18 1.69
CA THR A 64 3.16 18.94 2.57
C THR A 64 2.57 19.02 3.97
N VAL A 65 3.27 18.47 4.94
CA VAL A 65 2.91 18.57 6.36
C VAL A 65 3.93 19.49 7.04
N ALA A 66 3.48 20.67 7.45
CA ALA A 66 4.33 21.65 8.12
C ALA A 66 4.73 21.18 9.53
N ASP A 67 5.65 21.90 10.16
CA ASP A 67 6.12 21.61 11.51
C ASP A 67 4.95 21.55 12.52
N GLY A 68 4.87 20.44 13.26
CA GLY A 68 3.83 20.21 14.26
C GLY A 68 2.41 20.04 13.71
N ALA A 69 2.25 19.90 12.39
CA ALA A 69 0.96 19.67 11.74
C ALA A 69 0.63 18.18 11.64
N GLU A 70 -0.63 17.86 11.43
CA GLU A 70 -1.11 16.49 11.19
C GLU A 70 -1.94 16.45 9.89
N LEU A 71 -1.58 15.55 8.98
CA LEU A 71 -2.37 15.29 7.79
C LEU A 71 -2.65 13.80 7.67
N SER A 72 -3.93 13.45 7.50
CA SER A 72 -4.35 12.10 7.17
C SER A 72 -4.93 12.05 5.75
N LEU A 73 -4.47 11.08 4.97
CA LEU A 73 -4.94 10.81 3.61
C LEU A 73 -5.56 9.42 3.55
N THR A 74 -6.79 9.33 3.10
CA THR A 74 -7.41 8.07 2.68
C THR A 74 -7.43 8.04 1.16
N TYR A 75 -6.68 7.13 0.55
CA TYR A 75 -6.61 6.94 -0.90
C TYR A 75 -7.32 5.65 -1.28
N ILE A 76 -8.28 5.74 -2.20
CA ILE A 76 -9.10 4.60 -2.62
C ILE A 76 -9.01 4.44 -4.14
N GLN A 77 -8.56 3.27 -4.59
CA GLN A 77 -8.55 2.90 -6.00
C GLN A 77 -9.48 1.70 -6.20
N LEU A 78 -10.63 1.95 -6.81
CA LEU A 78 -11.65 0.96 -7.18
C LEU A 78 -12.03 1.11 -8.67
N VAL A 79 -11.03 1.27 -9.51
CA VAL A 79 -11.17 1.38 -10.96
C VAL A 79 -11.72 0.08 -11.54
N PRO A 80 -12.55 0.10 -12.60
CA PRO A 80 -13.03 -1.13 -13.25
C PRO A 80 -11.90 -2.09 -13.63
N THR A 81 -12.19 -3.38 -13.56
CA THR A 81 -11.15 -4.44 -13.66
C THR A 81 -10.72 -4.80 -15.07
N ASP A 82 -11.25 -4.13 -16.06
CA ASP A 82 -10.92 -4.25 -17.49
C ASP A 82 -10.01 -3.13 -18.00
N VAL A 83 -9.70 -2.14 -17.15
CA VAL A 83 -8.81 -1.01 -17.50
C VAL A 83 -7.66 -0.89 -16.52
N SER A 84 -6.67 -0.06 -16.84
CA SER A 84 -5.49 0.16 -16.01
C SER A 84 -5.58 1.45 -15.20
N ALA A 85 -4.88 1.47 -14.06
CA ALA A 85 -4.75 2.65 -13.22
C ALA A 85 -3.33 2.79 -12.66
N ALA A 86 -2.92 4.01 -12.39
CA ALA A 86 -1.68 4.27 -11.67
C ALA A 86 -1.84 5.42 -10.67
N SER A 87 -1.06 5.39 -9.60
CA SER A 87 -1.03 6.48 -8.62
C SER A 87 0.39 6.76 -8.17
N ARG A 88 0.64 8.03 -7.85
CA ARG A 88 1.87 8.47 -7.22
C ARG A 88 1.55 9.46 -6.11
N ILE A 89 1.91 9.11 -4.89
CA ILE A 89 1.74 9.96 -3.72
C ILE A 89 3.11 10.27 -3.15
N ARG A 90 3.44 11.55 -3.00
CA ARG A 90 4.64 12.01 -2.35
C ARG A 90 4.30 12.90 -1.18
N ALA A 91 4.86 12.61 -0.01
CA ALA A 91 4.65 13.38 1.19
C ALA A 91 5.98 13.85 1.78
N ALA A 92 6.03 15.13 2.15
CA ALA A 92 7.13 15.70 2.92
C ALA A 92 6.59 16.13 4.29
N VAL A 93 7.27 15.68 5.36
CA VAL A 93 6.84 15.89 6.75
C VAL A 93 7.90 16.71 7.49
N GLY A 94 7.50 17.87 7.99
CA GLY A 94 8.32 18.78 8.79
C GLY A 94 8.51 18.30 10.23
N LYS A 95 9.23 19.09 11.01
CA LYS A 95 9.59 18.77 12.39
C LYS A 95 8.37 18.52 13.27
N GLY A 96 8.34 17.36 13.96
CA GLY A 96 7.21 16.96 14.81
C GLY A 96 5.89 16.80 14.06
N GLY A 97 5.91 16.88 12.73
CA GLY A 97 4.74 16.67 11.87
C GLY A 97 4.33 15.20 11.83
N ARG A 98 3.05 14.94 11.55
CA ARG A 98 2.49 13.58 11.46
C ARG A 98 1.74 13.40 10.15
N PHE A 99 2.14 12.38 9.40
CA PHE A 99 1.44 11.96 8.19
C PHE A 99 0.89 10.55 8.38
N SER A 100 -0.42 10.39 8.22
CA SER A 100 -1.05 9.07 8.16
C SER A 100 -1.66 8.85 6.78
N CYS A 101 -1.43 7.68 6.20
CA CYS A 101 -1.95 7.33 4.89
C CYS A 101 -2.60 5.95 4.94
N THR A 102 -3.88 5.88 4.52
CA THR A 102 -4.57 4.60 4.32
C THR A 102 -4.83 4.42 2.84
N LEU A 103 -4.28 3.34 2.25
CA LEU A 103 -4.40 3.04 0.83
C LEU A 103 -5.26 1.78 0.63
N VAL A 104 -6.22 1.85 -0.29
CA VAL A 104 -7.00 0.70 -0.76
C VAL A 104 -6.79 0.57 -2.27
N GLU A 105 -6.17 -0.51 -2.69
CA GLU A 105 -5.77 -0.81 -4.07
C GLU A 105 -6.46 -2.11 -4.51
N ALA A 106 -7.74 -2.04 -4.87
CA ALA A 106 -8.53 -3.23 -5.15
C ALA A 106 -9.14 -3.28 -6.57
N GLY A 107 -9.07 -2.19 -7.32
CA GLY A 107 -9.54 -2.08 -8.71
C GLY A 107 -8.47 -2.37 -9.77
N ALA A 108 -8.81 -2.08 -11.03
CA ALA A 108 -8.01 -2.14 -12.25
C ALA A 108 -7.51 -3.54 -12.66
N GLN A 109 -7.33 -3.74 -13.96
CA GLN A 109 -6.65 -4.90 -14.53
C GLN A 109 -5.14 -4.86 -14.25
N HIS A 110 -4.55 -3.68 -14.34
CA HIS A 110 -3.17 -3.43 -13.99
C HIS A 110 -3.08 -2.17 -13.13
N THR A 111 -2.70 -2.35 -11.88
CA THR A 111 -2.46 -1.27 -10.91
C THR A 111 -0.95 -1.04 -10.76
N ALA A 112 -0.50 0.21 -10.89
CA ALA A 112 0.83 0.63 -10.51
C ALA A 112 0.73 1.77 -9.48
N SER A 113 1.24 1.57 -8.27
CA SER A 113 1.13 2.56 -7.19
C SER A 113 2.47 2.83 -6.52
N GLU A 114 2.82 4.10 -6.42
CA GLU A 114 3.99 4.58 -5.72
C GLU A 114 3.59 5.48 -4.55
N LEU A 115 4.06 5.14 -3.36
CA LEU A 115 4.03 6.02 -2.20
C LEU A 115 5.46 6.35 -1.77
N GLN A 116 5.78 7.62 -1.65
CA GLN A 116 7.04 8.08 -1.08
C GLN A 116 6.78 9.09 0.03
N VAL A 117 7.19 8.75 1.25
CA VAL A 117 7.11 9.65 2.40
C VAL A 117 8.53 10.02 2.81
N THR A 118 8.80 11.32 2.94
CA THR A 118 10.06 11.84 3.47
C THR A 118 9.82 12.49 4.83
N LEU A 119 10.39 11.91 5.88
CA LEU A 119 10.42 12.46 7.23
C LEU A 119 11.61 13.40 7.33
N ALA A 120 11.42 14.65 6.86
CA ALA A 120 12.49 15.62 6.69
C ALA A 120 12.88 16.30 8.01
N GLY A 121 11.94 16.48 8.92
CA GLY A 121 12.18 17.13 10.22
C GLY A 121 12.40 16.14 11.36
N ASP A 122 13.06 16.60 12.44
CA ASP A 122 13.21 15.83 13.67
C ASP A 122 11.83 15.51 14.26
N ASP A 123 11.71 14.36 14.92
CA ASP A 123 10.48 13.89 15.58
C ASP A 123 9.28 13.71 14.60
N ALA A 124 9.52 13.74 13.28
CA ALA A 124 8.48 13.51 12.30
C ALA A 124 8.02 12.05 12.27
N CYS A 125 6.72 11.84 12.04
CA CYS A 125 6.11 10.50 12.05
C CYS A 125 5.36 10.20 10.76
N ALA A 126 5.44 8.94 10.31
CA ALA A 126 4.59 8.40 9.25
C ALA A 126 3.92 7.10 9.69
N ASP A 127 2.61 7.00 9.44
CA ASP A 127 1.81 5.80 9.72
C ASP A 127 1.04 5.40 8.46
N VAL A 128 1.59 4.43 7.72
CA VAL A 128 1.10 3.98 6.41
C VAL A 128 0.43 2.62 6.55
N TRP A 129 -0.81 2.54 6.09
CA TRP A 129 -1.59 1.31 6.04
C TRP A 129 -2.10 1.05 4.63
N GLY A 130 -1.66 -0.05 4.03
CA GLY A 130 -2.06 -0.46 2.70
C GLY A 130 -2.94 -1.71 2.72
N LEU A 131 -3.94 -1.73 1.85
CA LEU A 131 -4.73 -2.90 1.53
C LEU A 131 -4.71 -3.10 0.02
N TYR A 132 -4.40 -4.31 -0.44
CA TYR A 132 -4.56 -4.68 -1.84
C TYR A 132 -5.31 -6.00 -1.98
N PHE A 133 -6.09 -6.09 -3.05
CA PHE A 133 -6.80 -7.32 -3.41
C PHE A 133 -6.58 -7.65 -4.89
N GLY A 134 -6.09 -8.84 -5.16
CA GLY A 134 -5.85 -9.34 -6.53
C GLY A 134 -6.64 -10.60 -6.81
N ASP A 135 -7.40 -10.61 -7.90
CA ASP A 135 -8.13 -11.77 -8.40
C ASP A 135 -7.97 -11.89 -9.93
N ASP A 136 -8.58 -12.90 -10.52
CA ASP A 136 -8.47 -13.21 -11.95
C ASP A 136 -7.01 -13.27 -12.44
N ALA A 137 -6.66 -12.53 -13.49
CA ALA A 137 -5.31 -12.41 -14.05
C ALA A 137 -4.73 -11.00 -13.88
N ARG A 138 -5.16 -10.27 -12.83
CA ARG A 138 -4.75 -8.88 -12.60
C ARG A 138 -3.29 -8.76 -12.20
N LYS A 139 -2.73 -7.59 -12.46
CA LYS A 139 -1.37 -7.23 -12.06
C LYS A 139 -1.41 -6.10 -11.04
N ILE A 140 -0.77 -6.31 -9.92
CA ILE A 140 -0.64 -5.32 -8.85
C ILE A 140 0.85 -5.04 -8.64
N ASP A 141 1.26 -3.81 -8.83
CA ASP A 141 2.65 -3.40 -8.75
C ASP A 141 2.77 -2.18 -7.82
N LEU A 142 3.29 -2.40 -6.61
CA LEU A 142 3.33 -1.42 -5.54
C LEU A 142 4.77 -1.15 -5.12
N ASN A 143 5.10 0.13 -4.87
CA ASN A 143 6.40 0.57 -4.36
C ASN A 143 6.21 1.64 -3.29
N TYR A 144 6.31 1.25 -2.02
CA TYR A 144 6.14 2.14 -0.87
C TYR A 144 7.47 2.39 -0.19
N ILE A 145 7.79 3.65 0.02
CA ILE A 145 9.08 4.11 0.52
C ILE A 145 8.84 5.08 1.67
N ILE A 146 9.45 4.83 2.82
CA ILE A 146 9.54 5.83 3.89
C ILE A 146 11.01 6.15 4.09
N ARG A 147 11.37 7.40 3.79
CA ARG A 147 12.71 7.94 3.92
C ARG A 147 12.80 8.81 5.18
N GLN A 148 13.74 8.50 6.04
CA GLN A 148 13.95 9.15 7.31
C GLN A 148 15.22 10.00 7.25
N GLU A 149 15.07 11.33 7.29
CA GLU A 149 16.16 12.31 7.20
C GLU A 149 16.37 13.04 8.53
N GLY A 150 15.29 13.30 9.28
CA GLY A 150 15.33 13.89 10.61
C GLY A 150 15.76 12.90 11.70
N GLN A 151 16.10 13.41 12.87
CA GLN A 151 16.40 12.61 14.05
C GLN A 151 15.13 12.18 14.78
N HIS A 152 15.17 11.03 15.47
CA HIS A 152 14.06 10.51 16.27
C HIS A 152 12.75 10.37 15.49
N THR A 153 12.83 10.12 14.20
CA THR A 153 11.65 9.91 13.36
C THR A 153 11.06 8.52 13.59
N ASP A 154 9.73 8.39 13.39
CA ASP A 154 9.02 7.13 13.56
C ASP A 154 8.26 6.79 12.27
N ALA A 155 8.59 5.65 11.67
CA ALA A 155 7.99 5.14 10.45
C ALA A 155 7.31 3.80 10.69
N ASN A 156 6.00 3.73 10.44
CA ASN A 156 5.23 2.49 10.45
C ASN A 156 4.61 2.24 9.08
N MET A 157 4.84 1.07 8.52
CA MET A 157 4.25 0.63 7.25
C MET A 157 3.62 -0.75 7.46
N GLN A 158 2.31 -0.84 7.35
CA GLN A 158 1.54 -2.05 7.50
C GLN A 158 0.79 -2.33 6.21
N VAL A 159 1.01 -3.48 5.57
CA VAL A 159 0.36 -3.82 4.30
C VAL A 159 -0.35 -5.17 4.44
N ARG A 160 -1.59 -5.22 4.01
CA ARG A 160 -2.43 -6.41 4.04
C ARG A 160 -2.91 -6.74 2.64
N GLY A 161 -2.74 -7.99 2.23
CA GLY A 161 -3.11 -8.40 0.89
C GLY A 161 -3.79 -9.75 0.82
N ALA A 162 -4.67 -9.92 -0.18
CA ALA A 162 -5.21 -11.22 -0.54
C ALA A 162 -5.12 -11.44 -2.05
N LEU A 163 -4.73 -12.65 -2.44
CA LEU A 163 -4.45 -13.01 -3.83
C LEU A 163 -5.25 -14.25 -4.24
N LEU A 164 -6.07 -14.11 -5.26
CA LEU A 164 -6.95 -15.14 -5.81
C LEU A 164 -6.69 -15.31 -7.33
N GLY A 165 -7.14 -16.40 -7.93
CA GLY A 165 -7.05 -16.63 -9.38
C GLY A 165 -5.60 -16.80 -9.85
N HIS A 166 -5.25 -16.11 -10.92
CA HIS A 166 -3.92 -16.11 -11.57
C HIS A 166 -3.23 -14.74 -11.48
N CYS A 167 -3.60 -13.94 -10.48
CA CYS A 167 -3.06 -12.60 -10.33
C CYS A 167 -1.55 -12.62 -10.03
N VAL A 168 -0.89 -11.52 -10.39
CA VAL A 168 0.54 -11.31 -10.13
C VAL A 168 0.69 -10.04 -9.31
N LYS A 169 1.29 -10.14 -8.14
CA LYS A 169 1.58 -8.99 -7.29
C LYS A 169 3.09 -8.83 -7.11
N ASN A 170 3.58 -7.61 -7.29
CA ASN A 170 4.89 -7.18 -6.86
C ASN A 170 4.69 -6.10 -5.78
N PHE A 171 5.28 -6.27 -4.62
CA PHE A 171 5.34 -5.24 -3.59
C PHE A 171 6.79 -4.97 -3.21
N ARG A 172 7.13 -3.70 -3.09
CA ARG A 172 8.43 -3.23 -2.60
C ARG A 172 8.15 -2.31 -1.42
N GLY A 173 8.53 -2.74 -0.23
CA GLY A 173 8.50 -1.93 0.98
C GLY A 173 9.92 -1.46 1.31
N THR A 174 10.17 -0.17 1.38
CA THR A 174 11.49 0.37 1.67
C THR A 174 11.47 1.28 2.89
N LEU A 175 12.31 0.96 3.88
CA LEU A 175 12.70 1.86 4.94
C LEU A 175 14.11 2.38 4.62
N ASP A 176 14.27 3.70 4.49
CA ASP A 176 15.54 4.34 4.10
C ASP A 176 16.00 5.31 5.18
N PHE A 177 16.92 4.87 6.04
CA PHE A 177 17.53 5.68 7.10
C PHE A 177 18.74 6.43 6.54
N ILE A 178 18.63 7.74 6.40
CA ILE A 178 19.68 8.58 5.85
C ILE A 178 20.73 8.89 6.92
N GLN A 179 21.96 9.15 6.52
CA GLN A 179 23.00 9.57 7.44
C GLN A 179 22.56 10.82 8.21
N GLY A 180 22.57 10.75 9.53
CA GLY A 180 22.11 11.80 10.44
C GLY A 180 20.75 11.53 11.09
N ALA A 181 19.99 10.53 10.64
CA ALA A 181 18.67 10.15 11.18
C ALA A 181 18.78 9.38 12.52
N ARG A 182 19.57 9.88 13.46
CA ARG A 182 19.86 9.21 14.73
C ARG A 182 18.61 9.01 15.58
N GLY A 183 18.53 7.88 16.26
CA GLY A 183 17.44 7.53 17.17
C GLY A 183 16.13 7.25 16.44
N SER A 184 16.16 7.15 15.11
CA SER A 184 14.96 6.88 14.32
C SER A 184 14.56 5.40 14.36
N VAL A 185 13.25 5.16 14.33
CA VAL A 185 12.65 3.81 14.33
C VAL A 185 11.87 3.61 13.04
N GLY A 186 11.97 2.42 12.45
CA GLY A 186 11.18 2.06 11.26
C GLY A 186 10.64 0.64 11.36
N LYS A 187 9.37 0.46 11.05
CA LYS A 187 8.71 -0.85 10.98
C LYS A 187 8.02 -1.03 9.64
N GLU A 188 8.26 -2.16 9.01
CA GLU A 188 7.54 -2.59 7.82
C GLU A 188 7.03 -4.01 8.02
N ASP A 189 5.74 -4.22 7.82
CA ASP A 189 5.08 -5.51 7.97
C ASP A 189 4.08 -5.75 6.83
N GLU A 190 4.32 -6.79 6.05
CA GLU A 190 3.40 -7.23 5.01
C GLU A 190 2.82 -8.60 5.38
N GLU A 191 1.48 -8.70 5.38
CA GLU A 191 0.77 -9.97 5.50
C GLU A 191 -0.02 -10.26 4.23
N VAL A 192 0.23 -11.44 3.64
CA VAL A 192 -0.40 -11.86 2.38
C VAL A 192 -1.11 -13.19 2.55
N VAL A 193 -2.42 -13.20 2.29
CA VAL A 193 -3.23 -14.42 2.22
C VAL A 193 -3.30 -14.89 0.77
N ILE A 194 -2.74 -16.06 0.48
CA ILE A 194 -2.80 -16.68 -0.86
C ILE A 194 -3.96 -17.67 -0.90
N LEU A 195 -4.99 -17.32 -1.68
CA LEU A 195 -6.23 -18.07 -1.83
C LEU A 195 -6.19 -19.04 -3.02
N SER A 196 -5.27 -18.85 -3.95
CA SER A 196 -5.14 -19.69 -5.14
C SER A 196 -3.71 -20.17 -5.34
N PRO A 197 -3.49 -21.44 -5.74
CA PRO A 197 -2.16 -21.94 -6.07
C PRO A 197 -1.55 -21.32 -7.32
N HIS A 198 -2.35 -20.61 -8.12
CA HIS A 198 -1.94 -19.98 -9.37
C HIS A 198 -1.60 -18.49 -9.20
N ALA A 199 -1.89 -17.92 -8.03
CA ALA A 199 -1.50 -16.55 -7.72
C ALA A 199 0.00 -16.44 -7.50
N HIS A 200 0.61 -15.38 -8.03
CA HIS A 200 2.04 -15.12 -7.91
C HIS A 200 2.29 -13.92 -7.01
N ASN A 201 2.90 -14.17 -5.87
CA ASN A 201 3.33 -13.13 -4.95
C ASN A 201 4.85 -12.91 -5.05
N ARG A 202 5.26 -11.64 -5.16
CA ARG A 202 6.65 -11.21 -5.04
C ARG A 202 6.70 -10.04 -4.06
N SER A 203 7.35 -10.25 -2.93
CA SER A 203 7.56 -9.23 -1.90
C SER A 203 9.06 -8.95 -1.79
N VAL A 204 9.43 -7.69 -1.79
CA VAL A 204 10.82 -7.22 -1.72
C VAL A 204 10.93 -6.21 -0.59
N PRO A 205 11.04 -6.64 0.67
CA PRO A 205 11.35 -5.74 1.77
C PRO A 205 12.78 -5.23 1.62
N LEU A 206 12.96 -3.91 1.74
CA LEU A 206 14.26 -3.24 1.65
C LEU A 206 14.48 -2.37 2.89
N MET A 207 15.61 -2.58 3.54
CA MET A 207 16.07 -1.72 4.62
C MET A 207 17.43 -1.15 4.24
N LEU A 208 17.47 0.16 4.04
CA LEU A 208 18.70 0.89 3.73
C LEU A 208 19.10 1.67 4.97
N SER A 209 20.23 1.34 5.57
CA SER A 209 20.72 2.00 6.76
C SER A 209 22.05 2.68 6.45
N HIS A 210 22.00 4.00 6.37
CA HIS A 210 23.16 4.88 6.23
C HIS A 210 23.55 5.53 7.57
N GLU A 211 22.81 5.22 8.65
CA GLU A 211 23.04 5.66 10.02
C GLU A 211 23.12 4.43 10.95
N GLY A 212 24.03 4.46 11.91
CA GLY A 212 24.25 3.33 12.83
C GLY A 212 23.36 3.34 14.07
N ASP A 213 22.82 4.50 14.44
CA ASP A 213 21.97 4.69 15.62
C ASP A 213 20.48 4.72 15.20
N VAL A 214 20.00 3.61 14.68
CA VAL A 214 18.60 3.44 14.23
C VAL A 214 18.08 2.05 14.60
N ASP A 215 16.76 1.93 14.73
CA ASP A 215 16.08 0.68 15.00
C ASP A 215 15.11 0.35 13.86
N GLY A 216 15.46 -0.66 13.08
CA GLY A 216 14.70 -1.06 11.90
C GLY A 216 14.16 -2.48 12.02
N HIS A 217 12.86 -2.65 11.80
CA HIS A 217 12.20 -3.94 11.77
C HIS A 217 11.47 -4.14 10.46
N HIS A 218 11.64 -5.29 9.83
CA HIS A 218 10.77 -5.71 8.76
C HIS A 218 10.28 -7.13 8.97
N ALA A 219 9.03 -7.38 8.59
CA ALA A 219 8.44 -8.70 8.62
C ALA A 219 7.60 -8.90 7.35
N VAL A 220 7.68 -10.09 6.78
CA VAL A 220 6.81 -10.49 5.68
C VAL A 220 6.21 -11.84 6.03
N SER A 221 4.90 -11.87 6.18
CA SER A 221 4.15 -13.10 6.40
C SER A 221 3.37 -13.45 5.14
N ILE A 222 3.79 -14.51 4.46
CA ILE A 222 3.12 -15.00 3.25
C ILE A 222 2.59 -16.39 3.57
N GLY A 223 1.29 -16.52 3.64
CA GLY A 223 0.63 -17.78 3.97
C GLY A 223 -0.38 -18.20 2.92
N ARG A 224 -0.30 -19.47 2.46
CA ARG A 224 -1.52 -20.14 1.99
C ARG A 224 -2.45 -20.28 3.17
N MET A 225 -3.74 -20.28 2.89
CA MET A 225 -4.71 -20.48 3.95
C MET A 225 -4.35 -21.67 4.84
N ASP A 226 -4.27 -21.41 6.13
CA ASP A 226 -3.98 -22.40 7.15
C ASP A 226 -5.06 -23.50 7.11
N ALA A 227 -4.66 -24.72 6.74
CA ALA A 227 -5.56 -25.85 6.61
C ALA A 227 -6.28 -26.19 7.92
N ASP A 228 -5.65 -25.97 9.07
CA ASP A 228 -6.24 -26.23 10.38
C ASP A 228 -7.30 -25.17 10.71
N LYS A 229 -7.05 -23.89 10.39
CA LYS A 229 -8.06 -22.83 10.52
C LYS A 229 -9.23 -23.07 9.59
N MET A 230 -8.97 -23.45 8.35
CA MET A 230 -10.02 -23.80 7.39
C MET A 230 -10.86 -24.96 7.89
N PHE A 231 -10.20 -26.06 8.29
CA PHE A 231 -10.88 -27.21 8.84
C PHE A 231 -11.73 -26.85 10.07
N TYR A 232 -11.20 -26.04 10.98
CA TYR A 232 -11.93 -25.57 12.15
C TYR A 232 -13.19 -24.79 11.77
N LEU A 233 -13.08 -23.81 10.87
CA LEU A 233 -14.21 -23.00 10.41
C LEU A 233 -15.27 -23.86 9.70
N MET A 234 -14.84 -24.77 8.83
CA MET A 234 -15.74 -25.68 8.13
C MET A 234 -16.41 -26.65 9.10
N SER A 235 -15.73 -27.13 10.13
CA SER A 235 -16.32 -27.96 11.17
C SER A 235 -17.37 -27.24 12.01
N ARG A 236 -17.39 -25.91 11.98
CA ARG A 236 -18.40 -25.06 12.61
C ARG A 236 -19.58 -24.71 11.69
N GLY A 237 -19.59 -25.26 10.47
CA GLY A 237 -20.72 -25.14 9.54
C GLY A 237 -20.53 -24.09 8.44
N LEU A 238 -19.34 -23.46 8.34
CA LEU A 238 -19.04 -22.62 7.19
C LEU A 238 -18.65 -23.49 5.99
N ASP A 239 -19.11 -23.13 4.81
CA ASP A 239 -18.54 -23.70 3.59
C ASP A 239 -17.13 -23.11 3.34
N GLU A 240 -16.41 -23.69 2.39
CA GLU A 240 -15.03 -23.28 2.10
C GLU A 240 -14.93 -21.80 1.74
N ARG A 241 -15.87 -21.27 0.92
CA ARG A 241 -15.88 -19.88 0.50
C ARG A 241 -16.13 -18.92 1.65
N ALA A 242 -17.12 -19.22 2.48
CA ALA A 242 -17.43 -18.41 3.67
C ALA A 242 -16.27 -18.41 4.68
N ALA A 243 -15.58 -19.54 4.83
CA ALA A 243 -14.38 -19.62 5.67
C ALA A 243 -13.23 -18.77 5.10
N GLN A 244 -13.02 -18.81 3.78
CA GLN A 244 -12.04 -17.99 3.07
C GLN A 244 -12.33 -16.50 3.24
N GLN A 245 -13.58 -16.11 3.01
CA GLN A 245 -14.03 -14.73 3.18
C GLN A 245 -13.75 -14.24 4.60
N LEU A 246 -14.13 -14.98 5.61
CA LEU A 246 -13.93 -14.60 7.02
C LEU A 246 -12.45 -14.36 7.35
N ILE A 247 -11.55 -15.20 6.84
CA ILE A 247 -10.09 -15.04 7.07
C ILE A 247 -9.58 -13.77 6.40
N VAL A 248 -10.00 -13.49 5.16
CA VAL A 248 -9.58 -12.27 4.44
C VAL A 248 -10.13 -11.02 5.10
N GLU A 249 -11.41 -11.02 5.48
CA GLU A 249 -12.04 -9.92 6.20
C GLU A 249 -11.31 -9.62 7.52
N ALA A 250 -10.96 -10.65 8.28
CA ALA A 250 -10.19 -10.49 9.51
C ALA A 250 -8.79 -9.88 9.27
N SER A 251 -8.12 -10.26 8.16
CA SER A 251 -6.83 -9.68 7.78
C SER A 251 -6.97 -8.20 7.35
N PHE A 252 -8.06 -7.85 6.65
CA PHE A 252 -8.30 -6.49 6.16
C PHE A 252 -8.88 -5.53 7.21
N ALA A 253 -9.54 -6.06 8.24
CA ALA A 253 -10.21 -5.28 9.26
C ALA A 253 -9.35 -4.16 9.89
N PRO A 254 -8.05 -4.36 10.22
CA PRO A 254 -7.21 -3.30 10.78
C PRO A 254 -7.03 -2.12 9.83
N VAL A 255 -6.97 -2.35 8.51
CA VAL A 255 -6.84 -1.29 7.50
C VAL A 255 -8.18 -0.56 7.32
N LEU A 256 -9.26 -1.32 7.16
CA LEU A 256 -10.60 -0.77 6.98
C LEU A 256 -11.06 0.06 8.18
N ALA A 257 -10.71 -0.32 9.40
CA ALA A 257 -11.03 0.42 10.62
C ALA A 257 -10.41 1.82 10.67
N ARG A 258 -9.40 2.11 9.84
CA ARG A 258 -8.77 3.45 9.74
C ARG A 258 -9.55 4.40 8.85
N ILE A 259 -10.48 3.89 8.05
CA ILE A 259 -11.37 4.69 7.20
C ILE A 259 -12.50 5.20 8.08
N THR A 260 -12.48 6.51 8.37
CA THR A 260 -13.44 7.15 9.28
C THR A 260 -14.83 7.35 8.67
N ASP A 261 -14.91 7.49 7.35
CA ASP A 261 -16.17 7.54 6.61
C ASP A 261 -16.81 6.15 6.57
N GLU A 262 -17.92 5.98 7.27
CA GLU A 262 -18.63 4.71 7.40
C GLU A 262 -19.26 4.26 6.07
N THR A 263 -19.74 5.20 5.27
CA THR A 263 -20.34 4.91 3.96
C THR A 263 -19.26 4.37 3.01
N LEU A 264 -18.12 5.03 2.95
CA LEU A 264 -16.99 4.62 2.14
C LEU A 264 -16.42 3.26 2.61
N ARG A 265 -16.30 3.07 3.93
CA ARG A 265 -15.84 1.80 4.51
C ARG A 265 -16.78 0.64 4.15
N THR A 266 -18.09 0.86 4.21
CA THR A 266 -19.11 -0.14 3.84
C THR A 266 -19.02 -0.45 2.34
N GLU A 267 -18.94 0.56 1.48
CA GLU A 267 -18.78 0.39 0.03
C GLU A 267 -17.57 -0.48 -0.33
N ILE A 268 -16.43 -0.20 0.33
CA ILE A 268 -15.20 -0.98 0.11
C ILE A 268 -15.39 -2.42 0.59
N GLY A 269 -15.99 -2.61 1.75
CA GLY A 269 -16.32 -3.94 2.29
C GLY A 269 -17.17 -4.74 1.31
N ASP A 270 -18.28 -4.16 0.85
CA ASP A 270 -19.18 -4.78 -0.12
C ASP A 270 -18.50 -5.08 -1.46
N TYR A 271 -17.60 -4.20 -1.90
CA TYR A 271 -16.82 -4.39 -3.12
C TYR A 271 -15.90 -5.61 -2.99
N LEU A 272 -15.17 -5.71 -1.87
CA LEU A 272 -14.25 -6.81 -1.61
C LEU A 272 -15.01 -8.14 -1.43
N GLU A 273 -16.13 -8.14 -0.72
CA GLU A 273 -16.99 -9.32 -0.53
C GLU A 273 -17.47 -9.88 -1.87
N ARG A 274 -18.06 -9.03 -2.73
CA ARG A 274 -18.50 -9.44 -4.07
C ARG A 274 -17.38 -10.07 -4.90
N ARG A 275 -16.17 -9.54 -4.77
CA ARG A 275 -15.00 -10.04 -5.51
C ARG A 275 -14.49 -11.38 -4.95
N LEU A 276 -14.48 -11.54 -3.63
CA LEU A 276 -14.10 -12.78 -2.95
C LEU A 276 -15.06 -13.93 -3.25
N LEU A 277 -16.35 -13.65 -3.31
CA LEU A 277 -17.36 -14.64 -3.61
C LEU A 277 -17.40 -15.07 -5.10
N GLY A 278 -16.55 -14.44 -5.92
CA GLY A 278 -16.57 -14.60 -7.36
C GLY A 278 -17.88 -14.05 -7.88
N GLY A 279 -17.92 -12.76 -8.15
CA GLY A 279 -19.10 -12.08 -8.64
C GLY A 279 -19.78 -12.96 -9.66
N THR A 280 -21.03 -13.31 -9.42
CA THR A 280 -21.89 -13.94 -10.41
C THR A 280 -21.77 -13.09 -11.66
N GLN A 281 -21.07 -13.62 -12.67
CA GLN A 281 -21.18 -13.13 -14.02
C GLN A 281 -22.67 -13.19 -14.30
N GLY A 282 -23.32 -12.04 -14.26
CA GLY A 282 -24.68 -11.96 -14.76
C GLY A 282 -24.67 -12.45 -16.19
N GLU A 283 -25.40 -13.50 -16.45
CA GLU A 283 -25.79 -13.91 -17.78
C GLU A 283 -26.42 -12.74 -18.56
#